data_0604f1d062a44742479253b20460e113
#
_entry.id   0604f1d062a44742479253b20460e113
#
_cell.length_a   1.000
_cell.length_b   1.000
_cell.length_c   1.000
_cell.angle_alpha   90.00
_cell.angle_beta   90.00
_cell.angle_gamma   90.00
#
_symmetry.space_group_name_H-M   'P 1'
#
loop_
_entity.id
_entity.type
_entity.pdbx_description
1 polymer ?
#
loop_
_entity_poly.entity_id
_entity_poly.type
_entity_poly.pdbx_seq_one_letter_code
_entity_poly.pdbx_strand_id
1 'polypeptide(L)'
;MTRSREADRRSRIAGAFADGPAFVPYLAAGDPTYEASLEYARALVDGGADVLELGLPFSEPIAEGPTIQSAIVRSLQGGMTPGRYFEFVEELDSPVPVVCMTYYNLIYQYGEEEGPEPFVRRAAEVGIDGFVVPDLPAEEAGPLREACDEHGLDLISIVAPTTTGARLQKLLDLSSGYVYVQARLGVTGA
;
A
#
# COMPACT_ATOMS: atom_id res chain seq x y z
N MET A 1 -33.52 -0.56 0.55
CA MET A 1 -33.16 0.78 1.10
C MET A 1 -31.88 0.67 1.93
N THR A 2 -30.75 0.22 1.35
CA THR A 2 -29.49 -0.08 2.10
C THR A 2 -28.23 0.55 1.46
N ARG A 3 -28.39 1.42 0.46
CA ARG A 3 -27.27 2.07 -0.26
C ARG A 3 -26.85 3.46 0.26
N SER A 4 -27.46 3.98 1.33
CA SER A 4 -27.25 5.37 1.78
C SER A 4 -26.41 5.53 3.05
N ARG A 5 -25.81 4.45 3.61
CA ARG A 5 -24.92 4.53 4.78
C ARG A 5 -23.42 4.34 4.47
N GLU A 6 -23.08 3.90 3.26
CA GLU A 6 -21.70 3.67 2.82
C GLU A 6 -21.02 4.90 2.19
N ALA A 7 -21.78 5.91 1.79
CA ALA A 7 -21.28 7.07 1.04
C ALA A 7 -20.66 8.17 1.92
N ASP A 8 -20.64 8.06 3.25
CA ASP A 8 -20.22 9.16 4.15
C ASP A 8 -18.92 8.91 4.94
N ARG A 9 -18.21 7.81 4.69
CA ARG A 9 -16.83 7.66 5.15
C ARG A 9 -15.89 8.10 4.03
N ARG A 10 -15.58 9.38 3.96
CA ARG A 10 -14.41 9.82 3.18
C ARG A 10 -13.21 9.04 3.67
N SER A 11 -12.58 8.28 2.76
CA SER A 11 -11.32 7.61 3.01
C SER A 11 -10.31 8.63 3.57
N ARG A 12 -9.55 8.25 4.58
CA ARG A 12 -8.46 9.10 5.11
C ARG A 12 -7.47 9.47 4.00
N ILE A 13 -7.19 8.51 3.10
CA ILE A 13 -6.32 8.72 1.94
C ILE A 13 -6.92 9.77 1.00
N ALA A 14 -8.19 9.64 0.59
CA ALA A 14 -8.84 10.62 -0.27
C ALA A 14 -8.93 12.01 0.40
N GLY A 15 -9.04 12.05 1.72
CA GLY A 15 -9.03 13.27 2.51
C GLY A 15 -7.71 14.05 2.38
N ALA A 16 -6.57 13.37 2.27
CA ALA A 16 -5.26 14.00 2.12
C ALA A 16 -5.11 14.82 0.81
N PHE A 17 -5.95 14.54 -0.19
CA PHE A 17 -5.94 15.25 -1.48
C PHE A 17 -7.01 16.35 -1.58
N ALA A 18 -7.79 16.61 -0.52
CA ALA A 18 -8.94 17.49 -0.59
C ALA A 18 -8.57 18.97 -0.81
N ASP A 19 -7.44 19.41 -0.27
CA ASP A 19 -7.02 20.82 -0.27
C ASP A 19 -5.91 21.13 -1.28
N GLY A 20 -5.53 20.17 -2.13
CA GLY A 20 -4.50 20.36 -3.16
C GLY A 20 -3.60 19.15 -3.36
N PRO A 21 -2.40 19.35 -3.92
CA PRO A 21 -1.42 18.28 -4.07
C PRO A 21 -0.98 17.72 -2.71
N ALA A 22 -0.97 16.41 -2.58
CA ALA A 22 -0.46 15.71 -1.39
C ALA A 22 0.97 15.21 -1.61
N PHE A 23 1.80 15.28 -0.57
CA PHE A 23 3.14 14.69 -0.55
C PHE A 23 3.04 13.25 -0.02
N VAL A 24 3.37 12.28 -0.89
CA VAL A 24 3.29 10.84 -0.62
C VAL A 24 4.69 10.22 -0.75
N PRO A 25 5.53 10.26 0.29
CA PRO A 25 6.85 9.63 0.27
C PRO A 25 6.73 8.12 0.42
N TYR A 26 7.64 7.40 -0.25
CA TYR A 26 7.84 5.96 -0.12
C TYR A 26 9.03 5.63 0.77
N LEU A 27 8.89 4.60 1.62
CA LEU A 27 9.94 4.03 2.44
C LEU A 27 9.80 2.50 2.47
N ALA A 28 10.88 1.76 2.23
CA ALA A 28 10.93 0.33 2.50
C ALA A 28 11.04 0.11 4.02
N ALA A 29 10.02 -0.48 4.64
CA ALA A 29 10.01 -0.71 6.08
C ALA A 29 11.17 -1.63 6.50
N GLY A 30 11.92 -1.22 7.53
CA GLY A 30 13.08 -1.96 8.04
C GLY A 30 14.40 -1.66 7.35
N ASP A 31 14.47 -0.72 6.42
CA ASP A 31 15.72 -0.31 5.76
C ASP A 31 16.27 1.00 6.37
N PRO A 32 17.55 1.11 6.76
CA PRO A 32 18.59 0.07 6.81
C PRO A 32 18.47 -0.87 8.03
N THR A 33 17.75 -0.47 9.06
CA THR A 33 17.38 -1.26 10.24
C THR A 33 15.94 -0.93 10.65
N TYR A 34 15.32 -1.76 11.47
CA TYR A 34 13.97 -1.53 11.97
C TYR A 34 13.86 -0.15 12.67
N GLU A 35 14.77 0.14 13.60
CA GLU A 35 14.77 1.36 14.42
C GLU A 35 15.01 2.61 13.55
N ALA A 36 16.03 2.58 12.68
CA ALA A 36 16.32 3.71 11.81
C ALA A 36 15.18 3.98 10.82
N SER A 37 14.58 2.93 10.28
CA SER A 37 13.42 3.04 9.40
C SER A 37 12.22 3.68 10.09
N LEU A 38 11.99 3.34 11.36
CA LEU A 38 10.91 3.92 12.16
C LEU A 38 11.16 5.42 12.42
N GLU A 39 12.42 5.79 12.73
CA GLU A 39 12.82 7.21 12.85
C GLU A 39 12.63 7.98 11.53
N TYR A 40 12.97 7.35 10.39
CA TYR A 40 12.79 7.98 9.07
C TYR A 40 11.30 8.16 8.73
N ALA A 41 10.45 7.17 9.03
CA ALA A 41 9.02 7.29 8.82
C ALA A 41 8.44 8.45 9.65
N ARG A 42 8.82 8.58 10.92
CA ARG A 42 8.43 9.71 11.79
C ARG A 42 8.94 11.05 11.24
N ALA A 43 10.19 11.10 10.79
CA ALA A 43 10.78 12.32 10.20
C ALA A 43 10.07 12.73 8.89
N LEU A 44 9.60 11.80 8.09
CA LEU A 44 8.80 12.09 6.89
C LEU A 44 7.45 12.73 7.26
N VAL A 45 6.78 12.22 8.31
CA VAL A 45 5.54 12.81 8.83
C VAL A 45 5.79 14.22 9.37
N ASP A 46 6.81 14.40 10.21
CA ASP A 46 7.20 15.71 10.77
C ASP A 46 7.60 16.69 9.65
N GLY A 47 8.15 16.19 8.55
CA GLY A 47 8.51 16.93 7.35
C GLY A 47 7.34 17.30 6.44
N GLY A 48 6.11 16.92 6.80
CA GLY A 48 4.89 17.31 6.10
C GLY A 48 4.40 16.28 5.05
N ALA A 49 4.68 14.99 5.25
CA ALA A 49 4.01 13.96 4.47
C ALA A 49 2.51 13.96 4.76
N ASP A 50 1.70 13.92 3.71
CA ASP A 50 0.23 13.85 3.81
C ASP A 50 -0.27 12.41 3.83
N VAL A 51 0.49 11.49 3.22
CA VAL A 51 0.29 10.03 3.21
C VAL A 51 1.66 9.37 3.27
N LEU A 52 1.83 8.29 4.02
CA LEU A 52 3.03 7.45 3.97
C LEU A 52 2.79 6.21 3.13
N GLU A 53 3.61 5.97 2.11
CA GLU A 53 3.66 4.70 1.40
C GLU A 53 4.79 3.84 1.98
N LEU A 54 4.43 2.80 2.73
CA LEU A 54 5.36 1.88 3.38
C LEU A 54 5.41 0.56 2.62
N GLY A 55 6.58 0.27 2.05
CA GLY A 55 6.84 -1.00 1.39
C GLY A 55 7.02 -2.14 2.40
N LEU A 56 6.19 -3.18 2.33
CA LEU A 56 6.47 -4.47 2.96
C LEU A 56 7.42 -5.25 2.05
N PRO A 57 8.65 -5.55 2.50
CA PRO A 57 9.65 -6.20 1.67
C PRO A 57 9.26 -7.59 1.19
N PHE A 58 9.56 -7.87 -0.08
CA PHE A 58 9.36 -9.16 -0.72
C PHE A 58 10.67 -9.62 -1.39
N SER A 59 10.98 -10.93 -1.32
CA SER A 59 12.27 -11.49 -1.79
C SER A 59 12.47 -11.43 -3.30
N GLU A 60 11.38 -11.35 -4.07
CA GLU A 60 11.39 -11.40 -5.54
C GLU A 60 10.62 -10.21 -6.16
N PRO A 61 11.05 -8.96 -5.90
CA PRO A 61 10.37 -7.78 -6.42
C PRO A 61 10.55 -7.67 -7.93
N ILE A 62 9.45 -7.42 -8.66
CA ILE A 62 9.46 -7.29 -10.12
C ILE A 62 9.16 -5.86 -10.60
N ALA A 63 8.62 -5.01 -9.73
CA ALA A 63 8.22 -3.65 -10.07
C ALA A 63 9.30 -2.61 -9.76
N GLU A 64 10.22 -2.91 -8.83
CA GLU A 64 11.20 -1.98 -8.30
C GLU A 64 12.52 -2.00 -9.06
N GLY A 65 13.16 -0.83 -9.13
CA GLY A 65 14.52 -0.68 -9.66
C GLY A 65 15.61 -1.02 -8.64
N PRO A 66 16.89 -0.99 -9.07
CA PRO A 66 18.03 -1.47 -8.25
C PRO A 66 18.15 -0.82 -6.87
N THR A 67 17.80 0.45 -6.75
CA THR A 67 17.87 1.19 -5.49
C THR A 67 16.88 0.64 -4.46
N ILE A 68 15.62 0.47 -4.86
CA ILE A 68 14.58 -0.07 -3.98
C ILE A 68 14.84 -1.55 -3.70
N GLN A 69 15.26 -2.33 -4.70
CA GLN A 69 15.66 -3.74 -4.49
C GLN A 69 16.75 -3.87 -3.43
N SER A 70 17.76 -2.98 -3.45
CA SER A 70 18.82 -2.98 -2.44
C SER A 70 18.29 -2.67 -1.04
N ALA A 71 17.33 -1.76 -0.90
CA ALA A 71 16.64 -1.45 0.35
C ALA A 71 15.85 -2.67 0.86
N ILE A 72 15.10 -3.32 -0.01
CA ILE A 72 14.34 -4.56 0.29
C ILE A 72 15.28 -5.65 0.81
N VAL A 73 16.41 -5.88 0.14
CA VAL A 73 17.40 -6.89 0.55
C VAL A 73 17.93 -6.59 1.96
N ARG A 74 18.30 -5.34 2.27
CA ARG A 74 18.77 -4.97 3.61
C ARG A 74 17.71 -5.18 4.67
N SER A 75 16.47 -4.81 4.38
CA SER A 75 15.35 -5.00 5.28
C SER A 75 15.09 -6.49 5.59
N LEU A 76 15.05 -7.34 4.55
CA LEU A 76 14.91 -8.79 4.73
C LEU A 76 16.07 -9.40 5.51
N GLN A 77 17.31 -8.98 5.26
CA GLN A 77 18.49 -9.38 6.03
C GLN A 77 18.39 -8.92 7.50
N GLY A 78 17.75 -7.79 7.75
CA GLY A 78 17.41 -7.28 9.09
C GLY A 78 16.27 -8.05 9.78
N GLY A 79 15.71 -9.06 9.11
CA GLY A 79 14.68 -9.95 9.65
C GLY A 79 13.25 -9.40 9.53
N MET A 80 12.98 -8.49 8.58
CA MET A 80 11.61 -8.04 8.32
C MET A 80 10.77 -9.20 7.78
N THR A 81 9.58 -9.34 8.34
CA THR A 81 8.55 -10.32 7.98
C THR A 81 7.19 -9.61 7.98
N PRO A 82 6.12 -10.19 7.41
CA PRO A 82 4.79 -9.59 7.51
C PRO A 82 4.35 -9.31 8.96
N GLY A 83 4.65 -10.20 9.91
CA GLY A 83 4.36 -9.98 11.33
C GLY A 83 5.10 -8.77 11.90
N ARG A 84 6.41 -8.68 11.67
CA ARG A 84 7.23 -7.52 12.10
C ARG A 84 6.86 -6.22 11.39
N TYR A 85 6.37 -6.30 10.17
CA TYR A 85 5.85 -5.13 9.46
C TYR A 85 4.59 -4.57 10.14
N PHE A 86 3.68 -5.43 10.57
CA PHE A 86 2.51 -4.98 11.33
C PHE A 86 2.89 -4.40 12.69
N GLU A 87 3.88 -4.99 13.39
CA GLU A 87 4.45 -4.40 14.61
C GLU A 87 5.05 -3.02 14.34
N PHE A 88 5.75 -2.85 13.21
CA PHE A 88 6.32 -1.57 12.77
C PHE A 88 5.25 -0.50 12.56
N VAL A 89 4.16 -0.83 11.86
CA VAL A 89 3.06 0.11 11.61
C VAL A 89 2.36 0.48 12.92
N GLU A 90 2.12 -0.49 13.80
CA GLU A 90 1.52 -0.27 15.11
C GLU A 90 2.39 0.63 16.00
N GLU A 91 3.73 0.42 16.02
CA GLU A 91 4.69 1.25 16.77
C GLU A 91 4.86 2.64 16.17
N LEU A 92 4.71 2.78 14.85
CA LEU A 92 4.76 4.06 14.17
C LEU A 92 3.61 4.96 14.63
N ASP A 93 2.40 4.41 14.82
CA ASP A 93 1.18 5.11 15.23
C ASP A 93 0.98 6.43 14.44
N SER A 94 0.94 6.29 13.12
CA SER A 94 1.00 7.43 12.20
C SER A 94 -0.23 8.33 12.27
N PRO A 95 -0.07 9.65 12.45
CA PRO A 95 -1.18 10.60 12.38
C PRO A 95 -1.70 10.81 10.95
N VAL A 96 -0.90 10.47 9.92
CA VAL A 96 -1.28 10.52 8.51
C VAL A 96 -1.63 9.14 7.98
N PRO A 97 -2.44 9.03 6.91
CA PRO A 97 -2.76 7.75 6.31
C PRO A 97 -1.53 6.94 5.91
N VAL A 98 -1.60 5.63 6.11
CA VAL A 98 -0.55 4.67 5.73
C VAL A 98 -1.05 3.78 4.61
N VAL A 99 -0.32 3.74 3.51
CA VAL A 99 -0.55 2.84 2.38
C VAL A 99 0.52 1.75 2.39
N CYS A 100 0.11 0.50 2.45
CA CYS A 100 1.00 -0.66 2.33
C CYS A 100 1.23 -0.98 0.86
N MET A 101 2.48 -0.87 0.39
CA MET A 101 2.90 -1.37 -0.92
C MET A 101 3.51 -2.76 -0.75
N THR A 102 2.91 -3.78 -1.37
CA THR A 102 3.41 -5.15 -1.28
C THR A 102 2.91 -6.01 -2.44
N TYR A 103 3.38 -7.25 -2.51
CA TYR A 103 3.03 -8.23 -3.53
C TYR A 103 1.88 -9.13 -3.06
N TYR A 104 1.01 -9.54 -4.00
CA TYR A 104 -0.20 -10.27 -3.69
C TYR A 104 0.06 -11.61 -3.00
N ASN A 105 1.17 -12.26 -3.33
CA ASN A 105 1.55 -13.51 -2.67
C ASN A 105 1.71 -13.39 -1.15
N LEU A 106 2.25 -12.27 -0.64
CA LEU A 106 2.38 -12.02 0.81
C LEU A 106 1.02 -11.79 1.47
N ILE A 107 0.09 -11.16 0.76
CA ILE A 107 -1.28 -10.96 1.22
C ILE A 107 -2.02 -12.29 1.29
N TYR A 108 -1.93 -13.08 0.20
CA TYR A 108 -2.71 -14.31 0.02
C TYR A 108 -2.28 -15.43 0.98
N GLN A 109 -0.99 -15.50 1.31
CA GLN A 109 -0.42 -16.57 2.16
C GLN A 109 -0.29 -16.19 3.65
N TYR A 110 -0.84 -15.04 4.05
CA TYR A 110 -0.76 -14.61 5.43
C TYR A 110 -1.79 -15.31 6.31
N GLY A 111 -1.32 -15.95 7.40
CA GLY A 111 -2.19 -16.64 8.35
C GLY A 111 -2.36 -18.14 8.04
N GLU A 112 -3.37 -18.75 8.64
CA GLU A 112 -3.66 -20.18 8.49
C GLU A 112 -4.66 -20.46 7.34
N GLU A 113 -5.43 -19.47 6.94
CA GLU A 113 -6.41 -19.55 5.87
C GLU A 113 -5.87 -18.86 4.61
N GLU A 114 -6.03 -19.51 3.46
CA GLU A 114 -5.67 -18.93 2.16
C GLU A 114 -6.63 -17.80 1.78
N GLY A 115 -6.08 -16.70 1.25
CA GLY A 115 -6.86 -15.57 0.79
C GLY A 115 -6.42 -14.23 1.38
N PRO A 116 -6.98 -13.12 0.90
CA PRO A 116 -6.55 -11.78 1.34
C PRO A 116 -7.11 -11.35 2.70
N GLU A 117 -8.20 -11.94 3.17
CA GLU A 117 -8.95 -11.47 4.33
C GLU A 117 -8.11 -11.41 5.61
N PRO A 118 -7.31 -12.45 6.00
CA PRO A 118 -6.54 -12.40 7.24
C PRO A 118 -5.50 -11.27 7.26
N PHE A 119 -4.87 -10.98 6.12
CA PHE A 119 -3.91 -9.90 5.98
C PHE A 119 -4.60 -8.53 6.06
N VAL A 120 -5.70 -8.36 5.34
CA VAL A 120 -6.46 -7.10 5.27
C VAL A 120 -7.04 -6.74 6.63
N ARG A 121 -7.61 -7.71 7.35
CA ARG A 121 -8.10 -7.53 8.72
C ARG A 121 -6.97 -7.05 9.65
N ARG A 122 -5.82 -7.75 9.64
CA ARG A 122 -4.69 -7.35 10.48
C ARG A 122 -4.16 -5.97 10.11
N ALA A 123 -4.11 -5.65 8.82
CA ALA A 123 -3.73 -4.33 8.33
C ALA A 123 -4.64 -3.22 8.88
N ALA A 124 -5.95 -3.44 8.84
CA ALA A 124 -6.93 -2.50 9.41
C ALA A 124 -6.75 -2.29 10.92
N GLU A 125 -6.49 -3.39 11.66
CA GLU A 125 -6.28 -3.35 13.10
C GLU A 125 -5.08 -2.50 13.51
N VAL A 126 -3.99 -2.51 12.73
CA VAL A 126 -2.76 -1.75 13.03
C VAL A 126 -2.75 -0.34 12.44
N GLY A 127 -3.80 0.05 11.72
CA GLY A 127 -3.94 1.40 11.20
C GLY A 127 -3.40 1.62 9.79
N ILE A 128 -3.29 0.59 8.96
CA ILE A 128 -3.13 0.73 7.51
C ILE A 128 -4.45 1.22 6.93
N ASP A 129 -4.38 2.13 5.96
CA ASP A 129 -5.55 2.77 5.33
C ASP A 129 -5.81 2.24 3.91
N GLY A 130 -4.82 1.59 3.28
CA GLY A 130 -4.99 1.06 1.93
C GLY A 130 -3.78 0.30 1.40
N PHE A 131 -3.93 -0.22 0.19
CA PHE A 131 -2.92 -1.06 -0.47
C PHE A 131 -2.59 -0.59 -1.89
N VAL A 132 -1.31 -0.72 -2.26
CA VAL A 132 -0.81 -0.76 -3.64
C VAL A 132 -0.22 -2.15 -3.87
N VAL A 133 -0.75 -2.90 -4.85
CA VAL A 133 -0.34 -4.27 -5.16
C VAL A 133 0.04 -4.37 -6.64
N PRO A 134 1.33 -4.18 -6.98
CA PRO A 134 1.78 -4.00 -8.37
C PRO A 134 1.60 -5.23 -9.27
N ASP A 135 1.60 -6.42 -8.70
CA ASP A 135 1.49 -7.70 -9.40
C ASP A 135 0.05 -8.24 -9.52
N LEU A 136 -0.95 -7.51 -8.99
CA LEU A 136 -2.34 -7.96 -9.00
C LEU A 136 -3.07 -7.39 -10.22
N PRO A 137 -3.42 -8.21 -11.23
CA PRO A 137 -4.21 -7.76 -12.36
C PRO A 137 -5.67 -7.47 -11.97
N ALA A 138 -6.29 -6.53 -12.67
CA ALA A 138 -7.67 -6.13 -12.42
C ALA A 138 -8.67 -7.30 -12.48
N GLU A 139 -8.34 -8.34 -13.27
CA GLU A 139 -9.13 -9.54 -13.45
C GLU A 139 -9.20 -10.40 -12.18
N GLU A 140 -8.18 -10.32 -11.32
CA GLU A 140 -8.00 -11.14 -10.12
C GLU A 140 -8.17 -10.32 -8.83
N ALA A 141 -8.38 -9.00 -8.93
CA ALA A 141 -8.43 -8.10 -7.78
C ALA A 141 -9.74 -8.19 -6.97
N GLY A 142 -10.77 -8.89 -7.46
CA GLY A 142 -12.08 -8.98 -6.80
C GLY A 142 -12.01 -9.37 -5.33
N PRO A 143 -11.38 -10.51 -4.97
CA PRO A 143 -11.31 -10.95 -3.57
C PRO A 143 -10.60 -9.94 -2.64
N LEU A 144 -9.51 -9.30 -3.11
CA LEU A 144 -8.83 -8.27 -2.33
C LEU A 144 -9.69 -7.01 -2.18
N ARG A 145 -10.42 -6.62 -3.27
CA ARG A 145 -11.32 -5.47 -3.23
C ARG A 145 -12.44 -5.69 -2.20
N GLU A 146 -13.06 -6.89 -2.21
CA GLU A 146 -14.11 -7.25 -1.26
C GLU A 146 -13.60 -7.20 0.19
N ALA A 147 -12.44 -7.78 0.47
CA ALA A 147 -11.83 -7.73 1.80
C ALA A 147 -11.52 -6.28 2.22
N CYS A 148 -11.00 -5.45 1.32
CA CYS A 148 -10.76 -4.03 1.60
C CYS A 148 -12.06 -3.29 1.93
N ASP A 149 -13.15 -3.54 1.18
CA ASP A 149 -14.45 -2.92 1.43
C ASP A 149 -15.03 -3.31 2.79
N GLU A 150 -14.90 -4.57 3.19
CA GLU A 150 -15.36 -5.07 4.48
C GLU A 150 -14.65 -4.41 5.66
N HIS A 151 -13.35 -4.13 5.52
CA HIS A 151 -12.54 -3.51 6.58
C HIS A 151 -12.35 -2.00 6.42
N GLY A 152 -12.94 -1.38 5.38
CA GLY A 152 -12.89 0.06 5.16
C GLY A 152 -11.53 0.58 4.71
N LEU A 153 -10.75 -0.25 4.00
CA LEU A 153 -9.46 0.08 3.41
C LEU A 153 -9.59 0.45 1.94
N ASP A 154 -8.66 1.27 1.45
CA ASP A 154 -8.58 1.62 0.04
C ASP A 154 -7.74 0.61 -0.76
N LEU A 155 -8.11 0.37 -2.01
CA LEU A 155 -7.30 -0.35 -2.98
C LEU A 155 -6.88 0.62 -4.10
N ILE A 156 -5.60 0.94 -4.16
CA ILE A 156 -5.02 1.88 -5.11
C ILE A 156 -4.56 1.10 -6.35
N SER A 157 -5.17 1.37 -7.50
CA SER A 157 -4.76 0.76 -8.77
C SER A 157 -3.61 1.52 -9.42
N ILE A 158 -2.70 0.77 -10.06
CA ILE A 158 -1.62 1.32 -10.87
C ILE A 158 -2.07 1.36 -12.34
N VAL A 159 -1.96 2.53 -12.97
CA VAL A 159 -2.17 2.72 -14.41
C VAL A 159 -0.87 3.16 -15.08
N ALA A 160 -0.56 2.54 -16.21
CA ALA A 160 0.60 2.85 -17.03
C ALA A 160 0.19 3.67 -18.27
N PRO A 161 1.12 4.32 -18.98
CA PRO A 161 0.82 5.02 -20.24
C PRO A 161 0.15 4.15 -21.30
N THR A 162 0.34 2.84 -21.21
CA THR A 162 -0.28 1.84 -22.11
C THR A 162 -1.66 1.37 -21.66
N THR A 163 -2.10 1.76 -20.46
CA THR A 163 -3.41 1.37 -19.93
C THR A 163 -4.50 2.24 -20.53
N THR A 164 -5.32 1.67 -21.42
CA THR A 164 -6.35 2.41 -22.17
C THR A 164 -7.68 1.65 -22.24
N GLY A 165 -8.73 2.35 -22.69
CA GLY A 165 -10.03 1.77 -22.99
C GLY A 165 -10.68 1.04 -21.82
N ALA A 166 -11.24 -0.14 -22.08
CA ALA A 166 -11.95 -0.94 -21.08
C ALA A 166 -11.08 -1.37 -19.87
N ARG A 167 -9.75 -1.57 -20.09
CA ARG A 167 -8.83 -1.91 -19.01
C ARG A 167 -8.65 -0.75 -18.04
N LEU A 168 -8.54 0.47 -18.56
CA LEU A 168 -8.47 1.67 -17.72
C LEU A 168 -9.76 1.81 -16.88
N GLN A 169 -10.92 1.68 -17.53
CA GLN A 169 -12.19 1.78 -16.81
C GLN A 169 -12.29 0.74 -15.69
N LYS A 170 -11.91 -0.51 -15.97
CA LYS A 170 -11.94 -1.58 -14.97
C LYS A 170 -11.04 -1.27 -13.75
N LEU A 171 -9.83 -0.75 -13.99
CA LEU A 171 -8.91 -0.33 -12.92
C LEU A 171 -9.48 0.85 -12.11
N LEU A 172 -10.11 1.82 -12.77
CA LEU A 172 -10.75 2.94 -12.09
C LEU A 172 -11.94 2.49 -11.23
N ASP A 173 -12.74 1.55 -11.71
CA ASP A 173 -13.90 1.00 -10.96
C ASP A 173 -13.46 0.21 -9.71
N LEU A 174 -12.25 -0.37 -9.73
CA LEU A 174 -11.66 -1.09 -8.60
C LEU A 174 -10.95 -0.16 -7.61
N SER A 175 -10.56 1.04 -8.07
CA SER A 175 -9.73 1.96 -7.28
C SER A 175 -10.53 2.75 -6.26
N SER A 176 -9.89 3.00 -5.11
CA SER A 176 -10.36 3.99 -4.14
C SER A 176 -9.15 4.74 -3.55
N GLY A 177 -9.38 5.81 -2.79
CA GLY A 177 -8.30 6.68 -2.31
C GLY A 177 -7.72 7.56 -3.42
N TYR A 178 -6.79 7.04 -4.19
CA TYR A 178 -6.23 7.67 -5.41
C TYR A 178 -5.90 6.62 -6.48
N VAL A 179 -5.42 7.07 -7.64
CA VAL A 179 -4.90 6.21 -8.70
C VAL A 179 -3.41 6.51 -8.90
N TYR A 180 -2.58 5.48 -8.83
CA TYR A 180 -1.15 5.59 -9.07
C TYR A 180 -0.89 5.63 -10.58
N VAL A 181 -0.42 6.75 -11.10
CA VAL A 181 -0.13 6.93 -12.53
C VAL A 181 1.38 6.83 -12.77
N GLN A 182 1.83 5.78 -13.46
CA GLN A 182 3.22 5.67 -13.89
C GLN A 182 3.52 6.71 -14.98
N ALA A 183 4.52 7.55 -14.76
CA ALA A 183 4.90 8.60 -15.72
C ALA A 183 5.64 8.05 -16.96
N ARG A 184 6.25 6.86 -16.86
CA ARG A 184 6.99 6.20 -17.96
C ARG A 184 6.96 4.69 -17.80
N LEU A 185 7.26 3.98 -18.89
CA LEU A 185 7.44 2.53 -18.87
C LEU A 185 8.80 2.17 -18.25
N GLY A 186 8.82 1.13 -17.42
CA GLY A 186 10.03 0.64 -16.75
C GLY A 186 9.88 0.56 -15.23
N VAL A 187 10.98 0.21 -14.57
CA VAL A 187 11.02 0.09 -13.11
C VAL A 187 11.40 1.42 -12.45
N THR A 188 11.02 1.59 -11.19
CA THR A 188 11.30 2.78 -10.39
C THR A 188 12.81 2.98 -10.19
N GLY A 189 13.32 4.16 -10.50
CA GLY A 189 14.74 4.50 -10.27
C GLY A 189 15.70 3.98 -11.34
N ALA A 190 15.22 3.64 -12.54
CA ALA A 190 16.05 3.28 -13.70
C ALA A 190 16.39 4.49 -14.56
#